data_52e7b40563c535cfa49e53ee649a42c5
#
_entry.id   52e7b40563c535cfa49e53ee649a42c5
#
_cell.length_a   1.000
_cell.length_b   1.000
_cell.length_c   1.000
_cell.angle_alpha   90.00
_cell.angle_beta   90.00
_cell.angle_gamma   90.00
#
_symmetry.space_group_name_H-M   'P 1'
#
loop_
_entity.id
_entity.type
_entity.pdbx_description
1 polymer ?
#
loop_
_entity_poly.entity_id
_entity_poly.type
_entity_poly.pdbx_seq_one_letter_code
_entity_poly.pdbx_strand_id
1 'polypeptide(L)'
;MTDDRPLSLSDLQALIRRMYGAKDDARGVDGTFMWLMEEVGELAAALRDGTPKEELAAEFADVLAWLATIANVAGVDLDDALRRKYGSGCPGCGEFVCRCSPLEKP
;
A
#
# COMPACT_ATOMS: atom_id res chain seq x y z
N MET A 1 -10.03 -9.00 -19.92
CA MET A 1 -8.89 -9.94 -19.92
C MET A 1 -7.94 -9.58 -18.79
N THR A 2 -7.61 -10.56 -17.97
CA THR A 2 -6.72 -10.37 -16.84
C THR A 2 -5.26 -10.55 -17.27
N ASP A 3 -4.40 -9.63 -16.89
CA ASP A 3 -2.96 -9.75 -17.11
C ASP A 3 -2.39 -10.57 -15.95
N ASP A 4 -1.80 -11.72 -16.25
CA ASP A 4 -1.28 -12.64 -15.25
C ASP A 4 0.16 -12.33 -14.80
N ARG A 5 0.77 -11.29 -15.38
CA ARG A 5 2.12 -10.90 -14.98
C ARG A 5 2.13 -10.32 -13.56
N PRO A 6 3.16 -10.61 -12.76
CA PRO A 6 3.30 -9.96 -11.47
C PRO A 6 3.37 -8.44 -11.63
N LEU A 7 2.73 -7.73 -10.72
CA LEU A 7 2.80 -6.27 -10.66
C LEU A 7 3.86 -5.85 -9.64
N SER A 8 4.83 -5.03 -10.05
CA SER A 8 5.71 -4.36 -9.11
C SER A 8 4.95 -3.18 -8.47
N LEU A 9 5.51 -2.58 -7.45
CA LEU A 9 4.93 -1.36 -6.86
C LEU A 9 4.88 -0.23 -7.88
N SER A 10 5.92 -0.11 -8.69
CA SER A 10 5.96 0.88 -9.78
C SER A 10 4.87 0.63 -10.82
N ASP A 11 4.65 -0.65 -11.18
CA ASP A 11 3.57 -1.03 -12.10
C ASP A 11 2.20 -0.66 -11.53
N LEU A 12 1.99 -0.90 -10.24
CA LEU A 12 0.73 -0.55 -9.59
C LEU A 12 0.50 0.96 -9.62
N GLN A 13 1.51 1.74 -9.27
CA GLN A 13 1.40 3.21 -9.31
C GLN A 13 1.09 3.71 -10.72
N ALA A 14 1.75 3.16 -11.73
CA ALA A 14 1.51 3.52 -13.13
C ALA A 14 0.09 3.14 -13.57
N LEU A 15 -0.38 1.95 -13.19
CA LEU A 15 -1.72 1.49 -13.50
C LEU A 15 -2.79 2.41 -12.90
N ILE A 16 -2.65 2.75 -11.62
CA ILE A 16 -3.57 3.65 -10.93
C ILE A 16 -3.58 5.03 -11.60
N ARG A 17 -2.41 5.54 -11.97
CA ARG A 17 -2.30 6.84 -12.64
C ARG A 17 -2.99 6.83 -13.99
N ARG A 18 -2.90 5.73 -14.73
CA ARG A 18 -3.61 5.59 -16.01
C ARG A 18 -5.12 5.60 -15.84
N MET A 19 -5.63 4.88 -14.83
CA MET A 19 -7.07 4.77 -14.60
C MET A 19 -7.67 6.03 -13.99
N TYR A 20 -7.00 6.63 -13.04
CA TYR A 20 -7.60 7.63 -12.16
C TYR A 20 -6.79 8.92 -11.97
N GLY A 21 -5.67 9.08 -12.66
CA GLY A 21 -4.72 10.17 -12.40
C GLY A 21 -5.36 11.56 -12.29
N ALA A 22 -6.21 11.94 -13.24
CA ALA A 22 -6.86 13.24 -13.23
C ALA A 22 -7.81 13.39 -12.03
N LYS A 23 -8.57 12.35 -11.72
CA LYS A 23 -9.49 12.36 -10.58
C LYS A 23 -8.72 12.43 -9.25
N ASP A 24 -7.63 11.67 -9.16
CA ASP A 24 -6.81 11.62 -7.96
C ASP A 24 -6.15 12.97 -7.69
N ASP A 25 -5.59 13.59 -8.71
CA ASP A 25 -4.96 14.90 -8.59
C ASP A 25 -5.99 15.98 -8.20
N ALA A 26 -7.20 15.92 -8.76
CA ALA A 26 -8.28 16.84 -8.42
C ALA A 26 -8.75 16.67 -6.97
N ARG A 27 -8.80 15.43 -6.46
CA ARG A 27 -9.19 15.14 -5.09
C ARG A 27 -8.12 15.61 -4.10
N GLY A 28 -6.85 15.43 -4.44
CA GLY A 28 -5.72 15.83 -3.62
C GLY A 28 -5.41 14.88 -2.47
N VAL A 29 -4.40 15.24 -1.69
CA VAL A 29 -3.87 14.40 -0.60
C VAL A 29 -4.91 14.18 0.49
N ASP A 30 -5.57 15.23 0.95
CA ASP A 30 -6.48 15.14 2.10
C ASP A 30 -7.68 14.23 1.81
N GLY A 31 -8.33 14.43 0.67
CA GLY A 31 -9.47 13.60 0.27
C GLY A 31 -9.08 12.15 0.04
N THR A 32 -7.91 11.93 -0.55
CA THR A 32 -7.38 10.57 -0.76
C THR A 32 -7.05 9.89 0.56
N PHE A 33 -6.49 10.61 1.51
CA PHE A 33 -6.20 10.07 2.84
C PHE A 33 -7.48 9.62 3.55
N MET A 34 -8.56 10.42 3.44
CA MET A 34 -9.84 10.04 4.04
C MET A 34 -10.37 8.72 3.48
N TRP A 35 -10.29 8.54 2.15
CA TRP A 35 -10.70 7.29 1.52
C TRP A 35 -9.82 6.12 1.93
N LEU A 36 -8.50 6.34 2.02
CA LEU A 36 -7.57 5.31 2.49
C LEU A 36 -7.96 4.84 3.89
N MET A 37 -8.27 5.77 4.79
CA MET A 37 -8.66 5.42 6.15
C MET A 37 -9.97 4.64 6.19
N GLU A 38 -10.93 4.97 5.33
CA GLU A 38 -12.16 4.19 5.20
C GLU A 38 -11.87 2.75 4.78
N GLU A 39 -11.01 2.57 3.78
CA GLU A 39 -10.63 1.23 3.31
C GLU A 39 -9.87 0.44 4.37
N VAL A 40 -9.01 1.09 5.13
CA VAL A 40 -8.32 0.45 6.26
C VAL A 40 -9.35 -0.05 7.29
N GLY A 41 -10.39 0.75 7.55
CA GLY A 41 -11.48 0.35 8.44
C GLY A 41 -12.25 -0.87 7.92
N GLU A 42 -12.51 -0.91 6.61
CA GLU A 42 -13.18 -2.06 5.98
C GLU A 42 -12.32 -3.33 6.07
N LEU A 43 -11.01 -3.19 5.86
CA LEU A 43 -10.09 -4.31 6.03
C LEU A 43 -10.10 -4.81 7.47
N ALA A 44 -10.07 -3.90 8.44
CA ALA A 44 -10.11 -4.25 9.85
C ALA A 44 -11.39 -5.03 10.19
N ALA A 45 -12.53 -4.57 9.69
CA ALA A 45 -13.81 -5.24 9.89
C ALA A 45 -13.82 -6.64 9.26
N ALA A 46 -13.28 -6.77 8.05
CA ALA A 46 -13.20 -8.05 7.35
C ALA A 46 -12.32 -9.06 8.12
N LEU A 47 -11.21 -8.61 8.67
CA LEU A 47 -10.33 -9.44 9.50
C LEU A 47 -11.02 -9.88 10.79
N ARG A 48 -11.70 -8.95 11.46
CA ARG A 48 -12.42 -9.22 12.71
C ARG A 48 -13.53 -10.25 12.49
N ASP A 49 -14.27 -10.13 11.41
CA ASP A 49 -15.46 -10.93 11.15
C ASP A 49 -15.19 -12.28 10.52
N GLY A 50 -13.92 -12.63 10.26
CA GLY A 50 -13.56 -13.88 9.64
C GLY A 50 -14.08 -14.03 8.22
N THR A 51 -14.08 -12.93 7.47
CA THR A 51 -14.53 -12.88 6.07
C THR A 51 -13.81 -13.93 5.22
N PRO A 52 -14.50 -14.61 4.30
CA PRO A 52 -13.87 -15.57 3.40
C PRO A 52 -12.66 -14.98 2.68
N LYS A 53 -11.67 -15.84 2.44
CA LYS A 53 -10.35 -15.41 1.95
C LYS A 53 -10.40 -14.60 0.66
N GLU A 54 -11.28 -14.94 -0.27
CA GLU A 54 -11.39 -14.22 -1.55
C GLU A 54 -11.90 -12.78 -1.35
N GLU A 55 -12.88 -12.61 -0.47
CA GLU A 55 -13.40 -11.29 -0.14
C GLU A 55 -12.37 -10.49 0.67
N LEU A 56 -11.68 -11.17 1.58
CA LEU A 56 -10.60 -10.54 2.35
C LEU A 56 -9.47 -10.06 1.44
N ALA A 57 -9.09 -10.85 0.44
CA ALA A 57 -8.07 -10.46 -0.53
C ALA A 57 -8.44 -9.18 -1.26
N ALA A 58 -9.72 -9.01 -1.60
CA ALA A 58 -10.21 -7.79 -2.25
C ALA A 58 -10.03 -6.56 -1.35
N GLU A 59 -10.26 -6.71 -0.04
CA GLU A 59 -10.05 -5.61 0.91
C GLU A 59 -8.58 -5.22 1.03
N PHE A 60 -7.66 -6.21 1.01
CA PHE A 60 -6.23 -5.92 0.95
C PHE A 60 -5.87 -5.16 -0.33
N ALA A 61 -6.43 -5.59 -1.47
CA ALA A 61 -6.18 -4.94 -2.75
C ALA A 61 -6.65 -3.48 -2.73
N ASP A 62 -7.80 -3.20 -2.13
CA ASP A 62 -8.34 -1.84 -2.02
C ASP A 62 -7.43 -0.94 -1.18
N VAL A 63 -6.97 -1.42 -0.03
CA VAL A 63 -6.04 -0.66 0.82
C VAL A 63 -4.75 -0.37 0.07
N LEU A 64 -4.18 -1.38 -0.59
CA LEU A 64 -2.94 -1.20 -1.33
C LEU A 64 -3.11 -0.22 -2.49
N ALA A 65 -4.24 -0.31 -3.21
CA ALA A 65 -4.54 0.62 -4.31
C ALA A 65 -4.67 2.06 -3.81
N TRP A 66 -5.36 2.31 -2.71
CA TRP A 66 -5.47 3.65 -2.15
C TRP A 66 -4.15 4.16 -1.61
N LEU A 67 -3.31 3.29 -1.05
CA LEU A 67 -1.95 3.66 -0.64
C LEU A 67 -1.12 4.09 -1.86
N ALA A 68 -1.20 3.34 -2.96
CA ALA A 68 -0.54 3.71 -4.21
C ALA A 68 -1.07 5.04 -4.75
N THR A 69 -2.37 5.27 -4.65
CA THR A 69 -3.02 6.51 -5.07
C THR A 69 -2.45 7.72 -4.31
N ILE A 70 -2.39 7.64 -2.98
CA ILE A 70 -1.89 8.76 -2.19
C ILE A 70 -0.40 8.99 -2.43
N ALA A 71 0.37 7.93 -2.65
CA ALA A 71 1.78 8.05 -3.01
C ALA A 71 1.94 8.79 -4.34
N ASN A 72 1.10 8.48 -5.34
CA ASN A 72 1.10 9.20 -6.61
C ASN A 72 0.82 10.69 -6.43
N VAL A 73 -0.22 11.02 -5.68
CA VAL A 73 -0.62 12.41 -5.44
C VAL A 73 0.47 13.17 -4.68
N ALA A 74 1.10 12.51 -3.72
CA ALA A 74 2.19 13.10 -2.91
C ALA A 74 3.54 13.12 -3.63
N GLY A 75 3.64 12.51 -4.81
CA GLY A 75 4.89 12.45 -5.57
C GLY A 75 5.93 11.49 -5.00
N VAL A 76 5.49 10.42 -4.33
CA VAL A 76 6.37 9.42 -3.73
C VAL A 76 6.40 8.17 -4.61
N ASP A 77 7.61 7.72 -4.95
CA ASP A 77 7.84 6.44 -5.62
C ASP A 77 7.96 5.35 -4.54
N LEU A 78 6.97 4.46 -4.47
CA LEU A 78 6.90 3.43 -3.43
C LEU A 78 8.03 2.42 -3.52
N ASP A 79 8.42 2.03 -4.72
CA ASP A 79 9.52 1.08 -4.91
C ASP A 79 10.83 1.66 -4.37
N ASP A 80 11.11 2.90 -4.73
CA ASP A 80 12.30 3.61 -4.26
C ASP A 80 12.26 3.82 -2.74
N ALA A 81 11.12 4.25 -2.21
CA ALA A 81 10.95 4.48 -0.78
C ALA A 81 11.18 3.20 0.03
N LEU A 82 10.61 2.09 -0.44
CA LEU A 82 10.73 0.80 0.23
C LEU A 82 12.18 0.29 0.17
N ARG A 83 12.81 0.41 -1.00
CA ARG A 83 14.20 -0.03 -1.18
C ARG A 83 15.16 0.76 -0.29
N ARG A 84 14.98 2.06 -0.21
CA ARG A 84 15.83 2.92 0.63
C ARG A 84 15.71 2.58 2.11
N LYS A 85 14.51 2.26 2.56
CA LYS A 85 14.27 2.01 3.97
C LYS A 85 14.60 0.57 4.38
N TYR A 86 14.24 -0.40 3.56
CA TYR A 86 14.32 -1.83 3.91
C TYR A 86 15.27 -2.64 3.02
N GLY A 87 15.77 -2.06 1.96
CA GLY A 87 16.56 -2.81 0.98
C GLY A 87 17.86 -3.39 1.50
N SER A 88 18.39 -2.85 2.62
CA SER A 88 19.61 -3.34 3.26
C SER A 88 19.34 -4.05 4.58
N GLY A 89 18.10 -4.45 4.84
CA GLY A 89 17.72 -5.15 6.05
C GLY A 89 16.86 -4.29 6.98
N CYS A 90 16.73 -4.73 8.21
CA CYS A 90 15.94 -4.02 9.22
C CYS A 90 16.47 -2.61 9.46
N PRO A 91 15.62 -1.56 9.35
CA PRO A 91 16.10 -0.19 9.58
C PRO A 91 16.54 0.07 11.02
N GLY A 92 16.08 -0.74 11.99
CA GLY A 92 16.47 -0.58 13.39
C GLY A 92 17.82 -1.16 13.73
N CYS A 93 18.16 -2.34 13.21
CA CYS A 93 19.40 -3.04 13.54
C CYS A 93 20.32 -3.33 12.34
N GLY A 94 19.87 -3.12 11.13
CA GLY A 94 20.65 -3.34 9.91
C GLY A 94 20.80 -4.79 9.49
N GLU A 95 20.12 -5.72 10.16
CA GLU A 95 20.22 -7.15 9.87
C GLU A 95 19.04 -7.60 9.01
N PHE A 96 19.28 -8.58 8.11
CA PHE A 96 18.19 -9.17 7.33
C PHE A 96 17.30 -10.07 8.18
N VAL A 97 17.87 -10.68 9.23
CA VAL A 97 17.08 -11.32 10.28
C VAL A 97 17.14 -10.37 11.48
N CYS A 98 16.05 -9.69 11.75
CA CYS A 98 16.01 -8.62 12.75
C CYS A 98 16.41 -9.11 14.14
N ARG A 99 17.27 -8.33 14.80
CA ARG A 99 17.74 -8.57 16.18
C ARG A 99 17.19 -7.54 17.16
N CYS A 100 16.28 -6.67 16.74
CA CYS A 100 15.64 -5.74 17.64
C CYS A 100 14.82 -6.48 18.69
N SER A 101 14.60 -5.85 19.84
CA SER A 101 13.72 -6.41 20.87
C SER A 101 12.31 -6.60 20.27
N PRO A 102 11.63 -7.74 20.57
CA PRO A 102 10.24 -7.91 20.12
C PRO A 102 9.28 -6.84 20.62
N LEU A 103 9.67 -6.08 21.64
CA LEU A 103 8.86 -5.01 22.23
C LEU A 103 9.10 -3.67 21.55
N GLU A 104 10.08 -3.59 20.67
CA GLU A 104 10.42 -2.35 19.96
C GLU A 104 9.94 -2.44 18.51
N LYS A 105 9.45 -1.32 18.02
CA LYS A 105 9.11 -1.19 16.60
C LYS A 105 10.39 -0.86 15.85
N PRO A 106 10.80 -1.71 14.89
CA PRO A 106 12.03 -1.46 14.12
C PRO A 106 11.96 -0.23 13.25
#